data_f11b617a725aa731ed5aff06a4e367a1
#
_entry.id   f11b617a725aa731ed5aff06a4e367a1
#
_cell.length_a   1.000
_cell.length_b   1.000
_cell.length_c   1.000
_cell.angle_alpha   90.00
_cell.angle_beta   90.00
_cell.angle_gamma   90.00
#
_symmetry.space_group_name_H-M   'P 1'
#
loop_
_entity.id
_entity.type
_entity.pdbx_description
1 polymer ?
#
loop_
_entity_poly.entity_id
_entity_poly.type
_entity_poly.pdbx_seq_one_letter_code
_entity_poly.pdbx_strand_id
1 'polypeptide(L)'
;MTMRAAVLDAGRSARLAELPLPEPGPGEVRVRLEGCGVCGSDVPVWEGRPWFDYPREPGSPGHEGWGRVEAVGPGVPAPAVGDRVAGLTYHAFADREVAAADVLVSLPEVLEGRPFPGEALGCAVNVFRRSGIQAGQTVAVVGVGFLGAIVAQLAVREGARVLGISRRSAARDTSRRMGAAHVFPLDDPPEPESCDVVVEAGGRQATLDVASPLVRVRGRLVLAGFHQDGPRQVDLQSWNWRGIDVINAHERDPERYLDGIRTAARWVAEGHLEPDPLYTHRFPLESLGEALETASSRPDGFMKALVLA
;
A
#
# COMPACT_ATOMS: atom_id res chain seq x y z
N MET A 1 28.34 8.64 -16.14
CA MET A 1 27.79 7.78 -15.08
C MET A 1 26.50 7.17 -15.56
N THR A 2 26.15 5.98 -15.08
CA THR A 2 24.96 5.23 -15.48
C THR A 2 24.11 4.88 -14.25
N MET A 3 22.86 4.56 -14.47
CA MET A 3 21.93 3.99 -13.50
C MET A 3 21.36 2.67 -14.04
N ARG A 4 20.79 1.87 -13.15
CA ARG A 4 20.10 0.63 -13.52
C ARG A 4 18.62 0.76 -13.21
N ALA A 5 17.78 0.35 -14.15
CA ALA A 5 16.34 0.32 -13.96
C ALA A 5 15.74 -0.95 -14.58
N ALA A 6 14.72 -1.47 -13.97
CA ALA A 6 13.97 -2.58 -14.53
C ALA A 6 13.00 -2.08 -15.61
N VAL A 7 12.85 -2.86 -16.67
CA VAL A 7 11.91 -2.61 -17.77
C VAL A 7 11.00 -3.83 -17.91
N LEU A 8 9.70 -3.61 -17.87
CA LEU A 8 8.73 -4.63 -18.22
C LEU A 8 8.50 -4.57 -19.73
N ASP A 9 9.04 -5.54 -20.46
CA ASP A 9 8.97 -5.57 -21.93
C ASP A 9 7.64 -6.14 -22.44
N ALA A 10 7.01 -6.98 -21.66
CA ALA A 10 5.71 -7.61 -21.90
C ALA A 10 5.14 -8.17 -20.59
N GLY A 11 3.95 -8.73 -20.63
CA GLY A 11 3.41 -9.47 -19.49
C GLY A 11 4.36 -10.61 -19.07
N ARG A 12 4.64 -10.70 -17.78
CA ARG A 12 5.55 -11.66 -17.14
C ARG A 12 6.98 -11.64 -17.69
N SER A 13 7.43 -10.49 -18.19
CA SER A 13 8.78 -10.29 -18.71
C SER A 13 9.38 -9.02 -18.16
N ALA A 14 10.48 -9.15 -17.44
CA ALA A 14 11.27 -8.05 -16.89
C ALA A 14 12.75 -8.25 -17.20
N ARG A 15 13.44 -7.18 -17.55
CA ARG A 15 14.89 -7.14 -17.70
C ARG A 15 15.46 -5.93 -16.98
N LEU A 16 16.73 -5.98 -16.64
CA LEU A 16 17.48 -4.82 -16.17
C LEU A 16 18.08 -4.07 -17.36
N ALA A 17 17.96 -2.75 -17.36
CA ALA A 17 18.57 -1.86 -18.33
C ALA A 17 19.58 -0.94 -17.64
N GLU A 18 20.70 -0.70 -18.31
CA GLU A 18 21.65 0.34 -17.95
C GLU A 18 21.36 1.60 -18.77
N LEU A 19 21.17 2.73 -18.11
CA LEU A 19 20.72 3.99 -18.69
C LEU A 19 21.67 5.12 -18.29
N PRO A 20 21.74 6.22 -19.06
CA PRO A 20 22.42 7.43 -18.60
C PRO A 20 21.84 7.91 -17.27
N LEU A 21 22.72 8.31 -16.34
CA LEU A 21 22.29 8.89 -15.07
C LEU A 21 21.58 10.22 -15.32
N PRO A 22 20.30 10.38 -14.96
CA PRO A 22 19.56 11.61 -15.20
C PRO A 22 20.02 12.72 -14.25
N GLU A 23 20.07 13.95 -14.73
CA GLU A 23 20.32 15.13 -13.90
C GLU A 23 19.00 15.78 -13.51
N PRO A 24 18.82 16.20 -12.24
CA PRO A 24 17.60 16.84 -11.79
C PRO A 24 17.47 18.26 -12.38
N GLY A 25 16.32 18.53 -12.97
CA GLY A 25 15.92 19.85 -13.47
C GLY A 25 15.48 20.81 -12.36
N PRO A 26 15.02 22.03 -12.72
CA PRO A 26 14.47 22.97 -11.74
C PRO A 26 13.29 22.36 -10.95
N GLY A 27 13.36 22.45 -9.61
CA GLY A 27 12.32 21.90 -8.73
C GLY A 27 12.42 20.40 -8.49
N GLU A 28 13.41 19.71 -9.05
CA GLU A 28 13.59 18.26 -8.96
C GLU A 28 14.79 17.87 -8.08
N VAL A 29 14.77 16.66 -7.60
CA VAL A 29 15.90 16.02 -6.93
C VAL A 29 16.15 14.64 -7.52
N ARG A 30 17.42 14.20 -7.49
CA ARG A 30 17.77 12.82 -7.78
C ARG A 30 17.91 12.04 -6.47
N VAL A 31 17.16 10.97 -6.37
CA VAL A 31 17.17 10.06 -5.22
C VAL A 31 17.95 8.80 -5.59
N ARG A 32 18.94 8.45 -4.78
CA ARG A 32 19.52 7.11 -4.77
C ARG A 32 18.58 6.23 -3.98
N LEU A 33 17.90 5.35 -4.69
CA LEU A 33 16.91 4.45 -4.10
C LEU A 33 17.60 3.39 -3.22
N GLU A 34 17.01 3.12 -2.09
CA GLU A 34 17.35 2.01 -1.19
C GLU A 34 16.41 0.82 -1.46
N GLY A 35 15.22 1.10 -1.99
CA GLY A 35 14.27 0.09 -2.39
C GLY A 35 12.92 0.65 -2.78
N CYS A 36 12.04 -0.25 -3.21
CA CYS A 36 10.66 -0.01 -3.57
C CYS A 36 9.78 -1.16 -3.09
N GLY A 37 8.60 -0.85 -2.55
CA GLY A 37 7.59 -1.86 -2.26
C GLY A 37 6.90 -2.35 -3.54
N VAL A 38 6.46 -3.61 -3.54
CA VAL A 38 5.60 -4.14 -4.61
C VAL A 38 4.14 -4.01 -4.19
N CYS A 39 3.37 -3.25 -4.96
CA CYS A 39 1.95 -3.02 -4.73
C CYS A 39 1.07 -4.07 -5.41
N GLY A 40 -0.14 -4.26 -4.89
CA GLY A 40 -1.16 -5.06 -5.57
C GLY A 40 -1.58 -4.50 -6.94
N SER A 41 -1.40 -3.20 -7.18
CA SER A 41 -1.66 -2.54 -8.46
C SER A 41 -0.60 -2.84 -9.53
N ASP A 42 0.60 -3.32 -9.14
CA ASP A 42 1.64 -3.72 -10.09
C ASP A 42 1.33 -5.09 -10.72
N VAL A 43 0.53 -5.90 -10.03
CA VAL A 43 0.21 -7.27 -10.47
C VAL A 43 -0.49 -7.31 -11.83
N PRO A 44 -1.52 -6.51 -12.14
CA PRO A 44 -2.12 -6.48 -13.48
C PRO A 44 -1.16 -6.02 -14.58
N VAL A 45 -0.21 -5.12 -14.24
CA VAL A 45 0.86 -4.74 -15.17
C VAL A 45 1.78 -5.93 -15.42
N TRP A 46 2.19 -6.64 -14.39
CA TRP A 46 2.98 -7.87 -14.52
C TRP A 46 2.26 -8.97 -15.31
N GLU A 47 0.96 -9.15 -15.07
CA GLU A 47 0.15 -10.16 -15.75
C GLU A 47 -0.10 -9.84 -17.24
N GLY A 48 0.23 -8.66 -17.72
CA GLY A 48 0.00 -8.27 -19.12
C GLY A 48 -1.46 -8.03 -19.44
N ARG A 49 -2.22 -7.41 -18.54
CA ARG A 49 -3.63 -7.09 -18.80
C ARG A 49 -3.78 -6.18 -20.02
N PRO A 50 -4.82 -6.34 -20.84
CA PRO A 50 -4.91 -5.78 -22.19
C PRO A 50 -5.02 -4.25 -22.24
N TRP A 51 -5.19 -3.59 -21.12
CA TRP A 51 -5.24 -2.13 -21.04
C TRP A 51 -3.89 -1.48 -20.69
N PHE A 52 -2.80 -2.26 -20.66
CA PHE A 52 -1.44 -1.75 -20.47
C PHE A 52 -0.61 -1.90 -21.73
N ASP A 53 0.12 -0.84 -22.09
CA ASP A 53 1.07 -0.83 -23.20
C ASP A 53 2.45 -1.26 -22.74
N TYR A 54 3.21 -1.89 -23.65
CA TYR A 54 4.57 -2.34 -23.42
C TYR A 54 5.48 -1.94 -24.59
N PRO A 55 6.81 -1.78 -24.37
CA PRO A 55 7.49 -1.85 -23.08
C PRO A 55 7.06 -0.72 -22.13
N ARG A 56 7.13 -0.97 -20.83
CA ARG A 56 6.93 0.08 -19.83
C ARG A 56 8.16 0.97 -19.73
N GLU A 57 7.98 2.22 -19.30
CA GLU A 57 9.09 3.10 -19.00
C GLU A 57 10.01 2.48 -17.94
N PRO A 58 11.34 2.69 -18.02
CA PRO A 58 12.29 2.16 -17.06
C PRO A 58 11.93 2.56 -15.61
N GLY A 59 11.94 1.59 -14.70
CA GLY A 59 11.56 1.78 -13.30
C GLY A 59 10.05 1.73 -13.02
N SER A 60 9.21 1.90 -14.05
CA SER A 60 7.74 1.82 -13.90
C SER A 60 7.27 0.35 -13.78
N PRO A 61 6.22 0.09 -12.98
CA PRO A 61 5.34 0.99 -12.23
C PRO A 61 5.74 1.22 -10.76
N GLY A 62 7.02 1.13 -10.41
CA GLY A 62 7.50 1.29 -9.03
C GLY A 62 7.07 2.62 -8.40
N HIS A 63 6.12 2.57 -7.46
CA HIS A 63 5.55 3.77 -6.85
C HIS A 63 5.61 3.81 -5.32
N GLU A 64 6.30 2.86 -4.71
CA GLU A 64 6.49 2.81 -3.26
C GLU A 64 7.98 2.98 -2.90
N GLY A 65 8.68 3.89 -3.60
CA GLY A 65 10.10 4.13 -3.46
C GLY A 65 10.49 4.82 -2.15
N TRP A 66 11.68 4.49 -1.65
CA TRP A 66 12.37 5.25 -0.61
C TRP A 66 13.87 5.22 -0.89
N GLY A 67 14.56 6.24 -0.40
CA GLY A 67 16.00 6.37 -0.64
C GLY A 67 16.59 7.65 -0.07
N ARG A 68 17.72 8.06 -0.62
CA ARG A 68 18.46 9.22 -0.16
C ARG A 68 18.72 10.20 -1.29
N VAL A 69 18.46 11.47 -1.07
CA VAL A 69 18.77 12.54 -2.03
C VAL A 69 20.27 12.58 -2.28
N GLU A 70 20.70 12.44 -3.55
CA GLU A 70 22.11 12.52 -3.95
C GLU A 70 22.45 13.75 -4.79
N ALA A 71 21.44 14.38 -5.42
CA ALA A 71 21.58 15.64 -6.15
C ALA A 71 20.29 16.45 -6.07
N VAL A 72 20.45 17.77 -6.14
CA VAL A 72 19.36 18.75 -6.04
C VAL A 72 19.44 19.69 -7.25
N GLY A 73 18.32 19.84 -7.96
CA GLY A 73 18.19 20.79 -9.06
C GLY A 73 18.01 22.23 -8.61
N PRO A 74 18.08 23.19 -9.54
CA PRO A 74 17.91 24.59 -9.23
C PRO A 74 16.55 24.89 -8.56
N GLY A 75 16.57 25.79 -7.55
CA GLY A 75 15.35 26.32 -6.93
C GLY A 75 14.69 25.39 -5.89
N VAL A 76 15.31 24.28 -5.52
CA VAL A 76 14.81 23.37 -4.50
C VAL A 76 15.35 23.78 -3.13
N PRO A 77 14.50 24.23 -2.18
CA PRO A 77 14.93 24.58 -0.82
C PRO A 77 15.03 23.35 0.10
N ALA A 78 14.27 22.31 -0.18
CA ALA A 78 14.23 21.04 0.53
C ALA A 78 13.55 19.99 -0.35
N PRO A 79 13.89 18.67 -0.18
CA PRO A 79 14.92 18.12 0.71
C PRO A 79 16.35 18.43 0.22
N ALA A 80 17.33 18.34 1.14
CA ALA A 80 18.75 18.56 0.85
C ALA A 80 19.47 17.25 0.48
N VAL A 81 20.66 17.37 -0.12
CA VAL A 81 21.55 16.22 -0.34
C VAL A 81 21.87 15.55 1.00
N GLY A 82 21.69 14.24 1.06
CA GLY A 82 21.86 13.43 2.25
C GLY A 82 20.54 13.12 2.98
N ASP A 83 19.48 13.90 2.77
CA ASP A 83 18.18 13.62 3.39
C ASP A 83 17.63 12.28 2.88
N ARG A 84 17.10 11.49 3.81
CA ARG A 84 16.39 10.26 3.49
C ARG A 84 14.92 10.57 3.24
N VAL A 85 14.38 10.08 2.14
CA VAL A 85 13.05 10.44 1.64
C VAL A 85 12.23 9.24 1.21
N ALA A 86 10.91 9.41 1.24
CA ALA A 86 9.94 8.58 0.52
C ALA A 86 8.84 9.49 -0.03
N GLY A 87 8.11 9.06 -1.05
CA GLY A 87 7.08 9.93 -1.62
C GLY A 87 6.25 9.30 -2.71
N LEU A 88 5.62 10.15 -3.51
CA LEU A 88 4.80 9.76 -4.65
C LEU A 88 5.68 9.68 -5.89
N THR A 89 6.32 8.54 -6.09
CA THR A 89 7.20 8.26 -7.24
C THR A 89 6.53 7.26 -8.18
N TYR A 90 7.11 7.03 -9.38
CA TYR A 90 6.52 6.11 -10.36
C TYR A 90 7.56 5.28 -11.10
N HIS A 91 8.86 5.52 -10.87
CA HIS A 91 9.97 4.84 -11.56
C HIS A 91 10.96 4.21 -10.58
N ALA A 92 10.47 3.81 -9.40
CA ALA A 92 11.32 3.37 -8.30
C ALA A 92 11.75 1.89 -8.36
N PHE A 93 11.42 1.13 -9.41
CA PHE A 93 12.10 -0.14 -9.69
C PHE A 93 13.42 0.13 -10.42
N ALA A 94 14.28 0.90 -9.76
CA ALA A 94 15.57 1.37 -10.24
C ALA A 94 16.53 1.60 -9.07
N ASP A 95 17.80 1.88 -9.36
CA ASP A 95 18.75 2.30 -8.34
C ASP A 95 18.84 3.84 -8.19
N ARG A 96 18.24 4.59 -9.13
CA ARG A 96 18.11 6.06 -9.12
C ARG A 96 16.77 6.47 -9.70
N GLU A 97 16.25 7.58 -9.20
CA GLU A 97 15.07 8.23 -9.74
C GLU A 97 15.20 9.75 -9.63
N VAL A 98 14.72 10.49 -10.62
CA VAL A 98 14.51 11.94 -10.53
C VAL A 98 13.02 12.16 -10.25
N ALA A 99 12.73 12.91 -9.19
CA ALA A 99 11.37 13.24 -8.78
C ALA A 99 11.26 14.72 -8.43
N ALA A 100 10.06 15.29 -8.55
CA ALA A 100 9.78 16.62 -8.04
C ALA A 100 10.01 16.65 -6.52
N ALA A 101 10.62 17.70 -6.02
CA ALA A 101 10.96 17.80 -4.59
C ALA A 101 9.71 17.87 -3.69
N ASP A 102 8.63 18.45 -4.18
CA ASP A 102 7.38 18.67 -3.44
C ASP A 102 6.52 17.40 -3.27
N VAL A 103 6.82 16.33 -4.03
CA VAL A 103 6.15 15.02 -3.84
C VAL A 103 6.92 14.10 -2.87
N LEU A 104 7.99 14.57 -2.28
CA LEU A 104 8.83 13.81 -1.34
C LEU A 104 8.63 14.27 0.09
N VAL A 105 8.77 13.32 1.01
CA VAL A 105 8.68 13.51 2.47
C VAL A 105 10.01 13.07 3.09
N SER A 106 10.66 13.97 3.83
CA SER A 106 11.85 13.62 4.62
C SER A 106 11.49 12.68 5.76
N LEU A 107 12.28 11.61 5.90
CA LEU A 107 12.07 10.59 6.92
C LEU A 107 12.85 10.93 8.19
N PRO A 108 12.26 10.70 9.39
CA PRO A 108 12.96 10.86 10.65
C PRO A 108 14.22 10.00 10.76
N GLU A 109 15.29 10.52 11.37
CA GLU A 109 16.58 9.82 11.52
C GLU A 109 16.45 8.47 12.24
N VAL A 110 15.51 8.34 13.18
CA VAL A 110 15.24 7.07 13.89
C VAL A 110 14.79 5.93 12.96
N LEU A 111 14.39 6.24 11.74
CA LEU A 111 14.04 5.27 10.71
C LEU A 111 15.23 4.88 9.81
N GLU A 112 16.45 5.34 10.13
CA GLU A 112 17.64 5.01 9.35
C GLU A 112 17.82 3.48 9.22
N GLY A 113 18.12 3.02 8.00
CA GLY A 113 18.30 1.59 7.68
C GLY A 113 17.02 0.74 7.68
N ARG A 114 15.85 1.29 8.05
CA ARG A 114 14.58 0.56 8.00
C ARG A 114 13.91 0.75 6.64
N PRO A 115 13.37 -0.31 6.00
CA PRO A 115 12.54 -0.15 4.80
C PRO A 115 11.34 0.76 5.07
N PHE A 116 11.07 1.68 4.16
CA PHE A 116 9.94 2.60 4.31
C PHE A 116 9.21 2.83 2.98
N PRO A 117 8.35 1.89 2.53
CA PRO A 117 7.48 2.08 1.37
C PRO A 117 6.39 3.12 1.71
N GLY A 118 6.77 4.40 1.64
CA GLY A 118 6.01 5.51 2.23
C GLY A 118 4.63 5.67 1.61
N GLU A 119 4.50 5.48 0.30
CA GLU A 119 3.21 5.55 -0.39
C GLU A 119 2.20 4.55 0.20
N ALA A 120 2.58 3.28 0.31
CA ALA A 120 1.70 2.23 0.83
C ALA A 120 1.29 2.47 2.29
N LEU A 121 2.21 2.97 3.12
CA LEU A 121 1.93 3.31 4.52
C LEU A 121 1.03 4.53 4.62
N GLY A 122 1.27 5.57 3.82
CA GLY A 122 0.44 6.78 3.74
C GLY A 122 -0.98 6.45 3.26
N CYS A 123 -1.09 5.57 2.26
CA CYS A 123 -2.38 5.06 1.79
C CYS A 123 -3.17 4.40 2.93
N ALA A 124 -2.54 3.54 3.72
CA ALA A 124 -3.20 2.88 4.85
C ALA A 124 -3.63 3.87 5.96
N VAL A 125 -2.81 4.90 6.24
CA VAL A 125 -3.17 5.98 7.17
C VAL A 125 -4.38 6.76 6.66
N ASN A 126 -4.43 7.08 5.37
CA ASN A 126 -5.57 7.81 4.78
C ASN A 126 -6.85 6.96 4.79
N VAL A 127 -6.77 5.66 4.51
CA VAL A 127 -7.90 4.73 4.67
C VAL A 127 -8.39 4.72 6.12
N PHE A 128 -7.48 4.60 7.08
CA PHE A 128 -7.84 4.61 8.51
C PHE A 128 -8.54 5.92 8.90
N ARG A 129 -8.02 7.08 8.53
CA ARG A 129 -8.64 8.39 8.79
C ARG A 129 -10.04 8.49 8.16
N ARG A 130 -10.18 8.08 6.90
CA ARG A 130 -11.48 8.12 6.20
C ARG A 130 -12.48 7.12 6.75
N SER A 131 -12.01 6.04 7.36
CA SER A 131 -12.90 5.06 8.01
C SER A 131 -13.66 5.65 9.19
N GLY A 132 -13.10 6.65 9.88
CA GLY A 132 -13.67 7.26 11.07
C GLY A 132 -13.85 6.25 12.21
N ILE A 133 -12.98 5.25 12.29
CA ILE A 133 -12.95 4.26 13.37
C ILE A 133 -12.70 4.96 14.70
N GLN A 134 -13.44 4.55 15.73
CA GLN A 134 -13.36 5.11 17.09
C GLN A 134 -13.24 3.98 18.13
N ALA A 135 -12.72 4.36 19.30
CA ALA A 135 -12.64 3.44 20.46
C ALA A 135 -14.00 2.82 20.80
N GLY A 136 -13.99 1.55 21.17
CA GLY A 136 -15.17 0.79 21.56
C GLY A 136 -16.01 0.24 20.41
N GLN A 137 -15.74 0.63 19.16
CA GLN A 137 -16.44 0.07 18.00
C GLN A 137 -15.98 -1.34 17.67
N THR A 138 -16.88 -2.15 17.10
CA THR A 138 -16.53 -3.42 16.44
C THR A 138 -16.23 -3.15 14.97
N VAL A 139 -15.02 -3.47 14.55
CA VAL A 139 -14.50 -3.21 13.20
C VAL A 139 -14.13 -4.51 12.52
N ALA A 140 -14.70 -4.80 11.37
CA ALA A 140 -14.25 -5.90 10.52
C ALA A 140 -13.29 -5.41 9.43
N VAL A 141 -12.17 -6.11 9.23
CA VAL A 141 -11.26 -5.91 8.09
C VAL A 141 -11.35 -7.12 7.20
N VAL A 142 -12.00 -6.97 6.05
CA VAL A 142 -12.20 -8.03 5.05
C VAL A 142 -11.13 -7.91 3.96
N GLY A 143 -10.21 -8.88 3.94
CA GLY A 143 -9.02 -8.83 3.10
C GLY A 143 -7.79 -8.36 3.89
N VAL A 144 -7.23 -9.24 4.73
CA VAL A 144 -6.01 -8.94 5.50
C VAL A 144 -4.78 -9.20 4.60
N GLY A 145 -4.52 -8.28 3.67
CA GLY A 145 -3.25 -8.09 3.00
C GLY A 145 -2.42 -7.03 3.74
N PHE A 146 -1.39 -6.46 3.09
CA PHE A 146 -0.55 -5.42 3.70
C PHE A 146 -1.37 -4.23 4.20
N LEU A 147 -2.17 -3.62 3.32
CA LEU A 147 -3.04 -2.49 3.65
C LEU A 147 -4.02 -2.85 4.80
N GLY A 148 -4.72 -3.98 4.67
CA GLY A 148 -5.69 -4.42 5.68
C GLY A 148 -5.04 -4.70 7.04
N ALA A 149 -3.82 -5.24 7.07
CA ALA A 149 -3.07 -5.49 8.31
C ALA A 149 -2.66 -4.19 9.01
N ILE A 150 -2.22 -3.18 8.26
CA ILE A 150 -1.91 -1.84 8.80
C ILE A 150 -3.17 -1.17 9.36
N VAL A 151 -4.28 -1.19 8.62
CA VAL A 151 -5.56 -0.62 9.08
C VAL A 151 -6.05 -1.35 10.34
N ALA A 152 -5.93 -2.68 10.39
CA ALA A 152 -6.28 -3.47 11.58
C ALA A 152 -5.43 -3.06 12.80
N GLN A 153 -4.12 -2.88 12.63
CA GLN A 153 -3.22 -2.43 13.69
C GLN A 153 -3.62 -1.04 14.22
N LEU A 154 -3.89 -0.09 13.31
CA LEU A 154 -4.32 1.25 13.67
C LEU A 154 -5.67 1.23 14.40
N ALA A 155 -6.63 0.42 13.94
CA ALA A 155 -7.93 0.26 14.59
C ALA A 155 -7.82 -0.34 16.01
N VAL A 156 -6.95 -1.33 16.21
CA VAL A 156 -6.66 -1.90 17.54
C VAL A 156 -6.08 -0.83 18.46
N ARG A 157 -5.14 -0.02 17.97
CA ARG A 157 -4.53 1.07 18.75
C ARG A 157 -5.51 2.20 19.08
N GLU A 158 -6.48 2.44 18.22
CA GLU A 158 -7.59 3.38 18.50
C GLU A 158 -8.53 2.86 19.60
N GLY A 159 -8.41 1.59 19.99
CA GLY A 159 -9.27 0.96 21.00
C GLY A 159 -10.52 0.29 20.42
N ALA A 160 -10.54 0.01 19.12
CA ALA A 160 -11.61 -0.75 18.50
C ALA A 160 -11.42 -2.27 18.71
N ARG A 161 -12.54 -3.01 18.75
CA ARG A 161 -12.56 -4.47 18.71
C ARG A 161 -12.46 -4.94 17.26
N VAL A 162 -11.30 -5.40 16.83
CA VAL A 162 -11.04 -5.75 15.43
C VAL A 162 -11.31 -7.23 15.14
N LEU A 163 -12.03 -7.49 14.04
CA LEU A 163 -12.28 -8.81 13.46
C LEU A 163 -11.53 -8.90 12.13
N GLY A 164 -10.55 -9.80 12.02
CA GLY A 164 -9.78 -10.01 10.80
C GLY A 164 -10.40 -11.11 9.94
N ILE A 165 -10.76 -10.83 8.69
CA ILE A 165 -11.42 -11.79 7.81
C ILE A 165 -10.55 -12.00 6.56
N SER A 166 -10.08 -13.24 6.35
CA SER A 166 -9.24 -13.54 5.19
C SER A 166 -9.34 -15.01 4.79
N ARG A 167 -9.25 -15.27 3.47
CA ARG A 167 -9.16 -16.61 2.91
C ARG A 167 -7.89 -17.33 3.37
N ARG A 168 -6.75 -16.62 3.40
CA ARG A 168 -5.43 -17.18 3.72
C ARG A 168 -5.24 -17.31 5.24
N SER A 169 -4.82 -18.51 5.70
CA SER A 169 -4.53 -18.78 7.13
C SER A 169 -3.42 -17.88 7.67
N ALA A 170 -2.31 -17.75 6.96
CA ALA A 170 -1.19 -16.90 7.36
C ALA A 170 -1.59 -15.41 7.52
N ALA A 171 -2.53 -14.91 6.70
CA ALA A 171 -3.07 -13.57 6.85
C ALA A 171 -3.92 -13.42 8.13
N ARG A 172 -4.70 -14.46 8.49
CA ARG A 172 -5.44 -14.49 9.75
C ARG A 172 -4.50 -14.52 10.96
N ASP A 173 -3.42 -15.30 10.89
CA ASP A 173 -2.39 -15.33 11.93
C ASP A 173 -1.67 -13.99 12.07
N THR A 174 -1.41 -13.31 10.96
CA THR A 174 -0.89 -11.93 10.97
C THR A 174 -1.89 -10.99 11.66
N SER A 175 -3.17 -11.08 11.34
CA SER A 175 -4.21 -10.26 11.99
C SER A 175 -4.23 -10.46 13.51
N ARG A 176 -4.10 -11.70 14.00
CA ARG A 176 -3.97 -11.97 15.44
C ARG A 176 -2.74 -11.31 16.04
N ARG A 177 -1.59 -11.43 15.39
CA ARG A 177 -0.36 -10.76 15.86
C ARG A 177 -0.48 -9.24 15.89
N MET A 178 -1.28 -8.65 14.99
CA MET A 178 -1.59 -7.21 14.98
C MET A 178 -2.64 -6.81 16.02
N GLY A 179 -3.13 -7.75 16.84
CA GLY A 179 -4.04 -7.48 17.97
C GLY A 179 -5.53 -7.65 17.64
N ALA A 180 -5.90 -8.26 16.51
CA ALA A 180 -7.29 -8.57 16.23
C ALA A 180 -7.89 -9.50 17.31
N ALA A 181 -9.06 -9.15 17.83
CA ALA A 181 -9.75 -9.90 18.87
C ALA A 181 -10.21 -11.28 18.38
N HIS A 182 -10.64 -11.36 17.13
CA HIS A 182 -11.01 -12.61 16.47
C HIS A 182 -10.59 -12.59 15.00
N VAL A 183 -10.45 -13.79 14.43
CA VAL A 183 -10.20 -13.94 12.99
C VAL A 183 -11.10 -15.02 12.42
N PHE A 184 -11.54 -14.79 11.17
CA PHE A 184 -12.47 -15.66 10.48
C PHE A 184 -11.96 -16.02 9.07
N PRO A 185 -12.23 -17.22 8.58
CA PRO A 185 -12.09 -17.50 7.17
C PRO A 185 -13.12 -16.69 6.34
N LEU A 186 -12.85 -16.46 5.07
CA LEU A 186 -13.72 -15.63 4.22
C LEU A 186 -15.07 -16.31 3.93
N ASP A 187 -15.08 -17.64 3.91
CA ASP A 187 -16.24 -18.51 3.67
C ASP A 187 -17.03 -18.87 4.93
N ASP A 188 -16.55 -18.43 6.10
CA ASP A 188 -17.24 -18.59 7.39
C ASP A 188 -17.05 -17.27 8.20
N PRO A 189 -17.65 -16.15 7.74
CA PRO A 189 -17.55 -14.85 8.41
C PRO A 189 -18.43 -14.80 9.69
N PRO A 190 -18.24 -13.76 10.53
CA PRO A 190 -19.15 -13.54 11.66
C PRO A 190 -20.59 -13.23 11.19
N GLU A 191 -21.51 -13.21 12.17
CA GLU A 191 -22.93 -12.93 11.91
C GLU A 191 -23.14 -11.61 11.18
N PRO A 192 -24.13 -11.53 10.26
CA PRO A 192 -24.53 -10.29 9.63
C PRO A 192 -24.85 -9.17 10.63
N GLU A 193 -24.73 -7.92 10.18
CA GLU A 193 -25.07 -6.72 10.96
C GLU A 193 -24.37 -6.62 12.34
N SER A 194 -23.19 -7.23 12.47
CA SER A 194 -22.44 -7.31 13.73
C SER A 194 -21.36 -6.24 13.90
N CYS A 195 -21.09 -5.43 12.87
CA CYS A 195 -19.97 -4.49 12.87
C CYS A 195 -20.39 -3.04 12.67
N ASP A 196 -19.82 -2.13 13.47
CA ASP A 196 -20.00 -0.68 13.33
C ASP A 196 -19.36 -0.14 12.05
N VAL A 197 -18.16 -0.61 11.76
CA VAL A 197 -17.37 -0.27 10.58
C VAL A 197 -16.84 -1.55 9.95
N VAL A 198 -16.96 -1.65 8.64
CA VAL A 198 -16.37 -2.75 7.85
C VAL A 198 -15.45 -2.15 6.80
N VAL A 199 -14.17 -2.53 6.83
CA VAL A 199 -13.17 -2.12 5.84
C VAL A 199 -12.98 -3.26 4.84
N GLU A 200 -13.43 -3.06 3.61
CA GLU A 200 -13.16 -3.94 2.48
C GLU A 200 -11.80 -3.58 1.88
N ALA A 201 -10.79 -4.44 2.04
CA ALA A 201 -9.41 -4.22 1.60
C ALA A 201 -8.89 -5.30 0.64
N GLY A 202 -9.78 -6.11 0.07
CA GLY A 202 -9.45 -7.15 -0.89
C GLY A 202 -9.57 -6.73 -2.36
N GLY A 203 -10.41 -5.74 -2.65
CA GLY A 203 -10.63 -5.21 -3.98
C GLY A 203 -11.30 -6.20 -4.96
N ARG A 204 -12.07 -7.17 -4.45
CA ARG A 204 -12.70 -8.21 -5.26
C ARG A 204 -14.18 -8.36 -4.92
N GLN A 205 -14.98 -8.87 -5.87
CA GLN A 205 -16.40 -9.14 -5.62
C GLN A 205 -16.59 -10.01 -4.38
N ALA A 206 -15.86 -11.10 -4.24
CA ALA A 206 -15.99 -12.02 -3.10
C ALA A 206 -15.72 -11.36 -1.73
N THR A 207 -14.82 -10.37 -1.66
CA THR A 207 -14.58 -9.63 -0.41
C THR A 207 -15.67 -8.59 -0.15
N LEU A 208 -16.22 -8.00 -1.19
CA LEU A 208 -17.35 -7.08 -1.09
C LEU A 208 -18.64 -7.79 -0.67
N ASP A 209 -18.90 -9.01 -1.20
CA ASP A 209 -20.05 -9.84 -0.84
C ASP A 209 -20.03 -10.24 0.63
N VAL A 210 -18.85 -10.46 1.20
CA VAL A 210 -18.69 -10.73 2.64
C VAL A 210 -18.76 -9.45 3.47
N ALA A 211 -18.14 -8.37 3.01
CA ALA A 211 -18.07 -7.12 3.78
C ALA A 211 -19.43 -6.44 3.95
N SER A 212 -20.23 -6.40 2.88
CA SER A 212 -21.50 -5.68 2.86
C SER A 212 -22.52 -6.16 3.90
N PRO A 213 -22.79 -7.46 4.05
CA PRO A 213 -23.73 -7.95 5.07
C PRO A 213 -23.32 -7.71 6.53
N LEU A 214 -22.00 -7.62 6.81
CA LEU A 214 -21.47 -7.46 8.17
C LEU A 214 -21.76 -6.07 8.76
N VAL A 215 -22.02 -5.06 7.93
CA VAL A 215 -22.29 -3.71 8.39
C VAL A 215 -23.64 -3.68 9.09
N ARG A 216 -23.69 -3.22 10.35
CA ARG A 216 -24.94 -3.07 11.08
C ARG A 216 -25.82 -1.94 10.49
N VAL A 217 -27.08 -1.87 10.92
CA VAL A 217 -27.97 -0.73 10.64
C VAL A 217 -27.27 0.58 11.04
N ARG A 218 -27.23 1.57 10.13
CA ARG A 218 -26.53 2.85 10.27
C ARG A 218 -25.02 2.71 10.53
N GLY A 219 -24.43 1.57 10.16
CA GLY A 219 -22.98 1.35 10.19
C GLY A 219 -22.31 1.88 8.93
N ARG A 220 -21.01 1.62 8.80
CA ARG A 220 -20.20 2.14 7.71
C ARG A 220 -19.46 1.04 6.96
N LEU A 221 -19.57 1.03 5.63
CA LEU A 221 -18.76 0.25 4.71
C LEU A 221 -17.67 1.15 4.10
N VAL A 222 -16.41 0.78 4.31
CA VAL A 222 -15.25 1.50 3.79
C VAL A 222 -14.62 0.70 2.67
N LEU A 223 -14.68 1.20 1.44
CA LEU A 223 -14.06 0.59 0.26
C LEU A 223 -12.60 1.04 0.17
N ALA A 224 -11.69 0.21 0.63
CA ALA A 224 -10.25 0.45 0.65
C ALA A 224 -9.50 -0.39 -0.39
N GLY A 225 -10.07 -1.51 -0.83
CA GLY A 225 -9.51 -2.34 -1.87
C GLY A 225 -9.56 -1.66 -3.25
N PHE A 226 -8.53 -1.85 -4.07
CA PHE A 226 -8.50 -1.31 -5.43
C PHE A 226 -9.26 -2.26 -6.39
N HIS A 227 -10.48 -1.87 -6.75
CA HIS A 227 -11.36 -2.60 -7.67
C HIS A 227 -11.05 -2.25 -9.12
N GLN A 228 -9.94 -2.77 -9.66
CA GLN A 228 -9.38 -2.36 -10.95
C GLN A 228 -9.77 -3.24 -12.15
N ASP A 229 -10.46 -4.36 -11.92
CA ASP A 229 -10.75 -5.37 -12.94
C ASP A 229 -12.22 -5.37 -13.41
N GLY A 230 -12.92 -4.26 -13.24
CA GLY A 230 -14.27 -4.02 -13.77
C GLY A 230 -15.33 -3.66 -12.73
N PRO A 231 -16.59 -3.50 -13.16
CA PRO A 231 -17.73 -3.17 -12.29
C PRO A 231 -17.97 -4.23 -11.20
N ARG A 232 -18.59 -3.79 -10.10
CA ARG A 232 -19.02 -4.67 -8.99
C ARG A 232 -20.53 -4.69 -8.88
N GLN A 233 -21.06 -5.81 -8.42
CA GLN A 233 -22.44 -5.95 -8.03
C GLN A 233 -22.62 -5.66 -6.55
N VAL A 234 -23.66 -4.93 -6.20
CA VAL A 234 -24.00 -4.60 -4.82
C VAL A 234 -25.50 -4.73 -4.59
N ASP A 235 -25.90 -5.15 -3.41
CA ASP A 235 -27.30 -5.14 -2.96
C ASP A 235 -27.65 -3.73 -2.45
N LEU A 236 -27.98 -2.82 -3.37
CA LEU A 236 -28.33 -1.46 -3.04
C LEU A 236 -29.65 -1.37 -2.23
N GLN A 237 -30.59 -2.31 -2.42
CA GLN A 237 -31.81 -2.37 -1.63
C GLN A 237 -31.50 -2.59 -0.15
N SER A 238 -30.62 -3.56 0.14
CA SER A 238 -30.17 -3.84 1.50
C SER A 238 -29.40 -2.66 2.11
N TRP A 239 -28.53 -2.01 1.34
CA TRP A 239 -27.79 -0.84 1.82
C TRP A 239 -28.74 0.30 2.19
N ASN A 240 -29.72 0.56 1.33
CA ASN A 240 -30.72 1.61 1.52
C ASN A 240 -31.59 1.31 2.76
N TRP A 241 -32.09 0.06 2.86
CA TRP A 241 -32.94 -0.34 3.99
C TRP A 241 -32.24 -0.21 5.34
N ARG A 242 -30.95 -0.58 5.42
CA ARG A 242 -30.14 -0.49 6.62
C ARG A 242 -29.58 0.93 6.86
N GLY A 243 -29.70 1.84 5.88
CA GLY A 243 -29.18 3.22 5.96
C GLY A 243 -27.68 3.26 6.25
N ILE A 244 -26.89 2.43 5.57
CA ILE A 244 -25.44 2.37 5.79
C ILE A 244 -24.74 3.52 5.07
N ASP A 245 -23.64 4.03 5.67
CA ASP A 245 -22.71 4.92 5.00
C ASP A 245 -21.73 4.12 4.15
N VAL A 246 -21.54 4.48 2.89
CA VAL A 246 -20.52 3.87 2.02
C VAL A 246 -19.45 4.90 1.70
N ILE A 247 -18.23 4.64 2.17
CA ILE A 247 -17.09 5.54 2.01
C ILE A 247 -16.09 4.91 1.04
N ASN A 248 -15.85 5.56 -0.09
CA ASN A 248 -14.70 5.23 -0.93
C ASN A 248 -13.45 5.86 -0.30
N ALA A 249 -12.53 5.03 0.19
CA ALA A 249 -11.38 5.49 0.95
C ALA A 249 -10.14 5.78 0.08
N HIS A 250 -10.25 5.64 -1.24
CA HIS A 250 -9.15 6.01 -2.15
C HIS A 250 -8.91 7.52 -2.12
N GLU A 251 -7.66 7.92 -1.86
CA GLU A 251 -7.25 9.34 -1.86
C GLU A 251 -6.77 9.76 -3.24
N ARG A 252 -7.13 10.96 -3.68
CA ARG A 252 -6.71 11.55 -4.96
C ARG A 252 -6.08 12.94 -4.80
N ASP A 253 -6.17 13.53 -3.62
CA ASP A 253 -5.53 14.79 -3.31
C ASP A 253 -4.05 14.54 -2.93
N PRO A 254 -3.08 15.04 -3.73
CA PRO A 254 -1.66 14.81 -3.47
C PRO A 254 -1.20 15.31 -2.10
N GLU A 255 -1.72 16.46 -1.62
CA GLU A 255 -1.34 16.99 -0.31
C GLU A 255 -1.78 16.09 0.82
N ARG A 256 -3.00 15.57 0.76
CA ARG A 256 -3.51 14.60 1.74
C ARG A 256 -2.75 13.28 1.68
N TYR A 257 -2.32 12.89 0.48
CA TYR A 257 -1.50 11.71 0.29
C TYR A 257 -0.15 11.87 1.01
N LEU A 258 0.54 12.97 0.76
CA LEU A 258 1.81 13.31 1.41
C LEU A 258 1.67 13.47 2.93
N ASP A 259 0.56 14.07 3.41
CA ASP A 259 0.28 14.14 4.84
C ASP A 259 0.08 12.75 5.46
N GLY A 260 -0.52 11.82 4.74
CA GLY A 260 -0.59 10.41 5.11
C GLY A 260 0.79 9.79 5.28
N ILE A 261 1.72 10.05 4.34
CA ILE A 261 3.12 9.57 4.40
C ILE A 261 3.86 10.18 5.61
N ARG A 262 3.75 11.50 5.83
CA ARG A 262 4.34 12.19 6.99
C ARG A 262 3.83 11.61 8.31
N THR A 263 2.53 11.36 8.37
CA THR A 263 1.90 10.76 9.56
C THR A 263 2.37 9.32 9.77
N ALA A 264 2.46 8.51 8.72
CA ALA A 264 2.99 7.16 8.81
C ALA A 264 4.44 7.17 9.31
N ALA A 265 5.30 8.06 8.78
CA ALA A 265 6.69 8.20 9.21
C ALA A 265 6.80 8.54 10.71
N ARG A 266 5.99 9.50 11.18
CA ARG A 266 5.92 9.83 12.58
C ARG A 266 5.44 8.67 13.44
N TRP A 267 4.36 8.01 13.06
CA TRP A 267 3.78 6.89 13.83
C TRP A 267 4.69 5.67 13.88
N VAL A 268 5.46 5.40 12.81
CA VAL A 268 6.48 4.34 12.84
C VAL A 268 7.65 4.75 13.75
N ALA A 269 8.08 6.00 13.70
CA ALA A 269 9.14 6.53 14.57
C ALA A 269 8.77 6.49 16.07
N GLU A 270 7.51 6.74 16.38
CA GLU A 270 6.97 6.73 17.75
C GLU A 270 6.55 5.31 18.22
N GLY A 271 6.68 4.29 17.39
CA GLY A 271 6.24 2.92 17.70
C GLY A 271 4.70 2.77 17.73
N HIS A 272 3.96 3.71 17.15
CA HIS A 272 2.51 3.65 17.01
C HIS A 272 2.08 2.80 15.81
N LEU A 273 2.97 2.54 14.88
CA LEU A 273 2.77 1.69 13.71
C LEU A 273 4.01 0.80 13.53
N GLU A 274 3.80 -0.50 13.38
CA GLU A 274 4.87 -1.49 13.24
C GLU A 274 4.72 -2.26 11.92
N PRO A 275 5.21 -1.73 10.79
CA PRO A 275 5.06 -2.38 9.50
C PRO A 275 6.10 -3.47 9.22
N ASP A 276 7.26 -3.48 9.91
CA ASP A 276 8.40 -4.35 9.62
C ASP A 276 8.05 -5.84 9.58
N PRO A 277 7.21 -6.40 10.49
CA PRO A 277 6.80 -7.80 10.42
C PRO A 277 5.98 -8.18 9.17
N LEU A 278 5.50 -7.17 8.42
CA LEU A 278 4.74 -7.37 7.18
C LEU A 278 5.64 -7.42 5.94
N TYR A 279 6.91 -7.02 6.02
CA TYR A 279 7.88 -7.10 4.91
C TYR A 279 8.44 -8.51 4.80
N THR A 280 7.65 -9.44 4.30
CA THR A 280 7.91 -10.88 4.37
C THR A 280 8.87 -11.39 3.31
N HIS A 281 8.99 -10.69 2.17
CA HIS A 281 9.83 -11.12 1.05
C HIS A 281 10.71 -9.95 0.59
N ARG A 282 11.97 -10.23 0.32
CA ARG A 282 12.95 -9.23 -0.15
C ARG A 282 13.68 -9.79 -1.36
N PHE A 283 13.79 -8.98 -2.40
CA PHE A 283 14.41 -9.33 -3.66
C PHE A 283 15.40 -8.23 -4.06
N PRO A 284 16.52 -8.56 -4.69
CA PRO A 284 17.35 -7.55 -5.32
C PRO A 284 16.65 -7.02 -6.60
N LEU A 285 17.05 -5.87 -7.08
CA LEU A 285 16.46 -5.22 -8.26
C LEU A 285 16.48 -6.14 -9.49
N GLU A 286 17.52 -6.93 -9.65
CA GLU A 286 17.69 -7.91 -10.72
C GLU A 286 16.59 -8.99 -10.74
N SER A 287 16.00 -9.26 -9.59
CA SER A 287 14.92 -10.25 -9.41
C SER A 287 13.52 -9.62 -9.36
N LEU A 288 13.31 -8.43 -9.97
CA LEU A 288 11.98 -7.79 -10.00
C LEU A 288 10.90 -8.74 -10.51
N GLY A 289 11.18 -9.52 -11.56
CA GLY A 289 10.22 -10.50 -12.10
C GLY A 289 9.76 -11.52 -11.06
N GLU A 290 10.68 -12.03 -10.23
CA GLU A 290 10.36 -12.95 -9.14
C GLU A 290 9.54 -12.25 -8.04
N ALA A 291 9.84 -10.99 -7.73
CA ALA A 291 9.10 -10.19 -6.76
C ALA A 291 7.64 -9.98 -7.20
N LEU A 292 7.41 -9.63 -8.46
CA LEU A 292 6.09 -9.44 -9.05
C LEU A 292 5.31 -10.75 -9.15
N GLU A 293 5.96 -11.86 -9.54
CA GLU A 293 5.35 -13.18 -9.59
C GLU A 293 4.96 -13.66 -8.18
N THR A 294 5.80 -13.39 -7.18
CA THR A 294 5.50 -13.69 -5.77
C THR A 294 4.31 -12.86 -5.27
N ALA A 295 4.22 -11.58 -5.68
CA ALA A 295 3.08 -10.72 -5.34
C ALA A 295 1.78 -11.15 -6.06
N SER A 296 1.87 -11.72 -7.25
CA SER A 296 0.73 -12.26 -8.00
C SER A 296 0.24 -13.58 -7.41
N SER A 297 1.14 -14.54 -7.19
CA SER A 297 0.81 -15.89 -6.68
C SER A 297 0.48 -15.91 -5.19
N ARG A 298 1.04 -14.98 -4.42
CA ARG A 298 0.86 -14.83 -2.96
C ARG A 298 1.03 -16.16 -2.21
N PRO A 299 2.23 -16.75 -2.22
CA PRO A 299 2.50 -18.00 -1.52
C PRO A 299 2.16 -17.89 -0.04
N ASP A 300 2.14 -19.03 0.66
CA ASP A 300 1.86 -19.02 2.10
C ASP A 300 2.87 -18.13 2.85
N GLY A 301 2.36 -17.35 3.81
CA GLY A 301 3.15 -16.35 4.53
C GLY A 301 3.37 -15.01 3.80
N PHE A 302 3.00 -14.87 2.53
CA PHE A 302 3.19 -13.61 1.80
C PHE A 302 2.30 -12.48 2.34
N MET A 303 2.93 -11.33 2.67
CA MET A 303 2.24 -10.08 3.01
C MET A 303 2.69 -8.92 2.13
N LYS A 304 4.00 -8.67 2.03
CA LYS A 304 4.60 -7.61 1.22
C LYS A 304 5.95 -8.05 0.68
N ALA A 305 6.18 -7.81 -0.59
CA ALA A 305 7.49 -7.90 -1.20
C ALA A 305 8.14 -6.50 -1.26
N LEU A 306 9.45 -6.47 -1.00
CA LEU A 306 10.30 -5.31 -1.20
C LEU A 306 11.36 -5.65 -2.25
N VAL A 307 11.61 -4.74 -3.17
CA VAL A 307 12.72 -4.78 -4.12
C VAL A 307 13.78 -3.81 -3.62
N LEU A 308 14.99 -4.30 -3.37
CA LEU A 308 16.12 -3.53 -2.86
C LEU A 308 17.07 -3.17 -4.01
N ALA A 309 17.53 -1.91 -4.06
CA ALA A 309 18.34 -1.37 -5.14
C ALA A 309 19.84 -1.66 -4.98
#